data_e11761c0ba582038bb006cd4dc42f4cf
#
_entry.id   e11761c0ba582038bb006cd4dc42f4cf
#
_cell.length_a   1.000
_cell.length_b   1.000
_cell.length_c   1.000
_cell.angle_alpha   90.00
_cell.angle_beta   90.00
_cell.angle_gamma   90.00
#
_symmetry.space_group_name_H-M   'P 1'
#
loop_
_entity.id
_entity.type
_entity.pdbx_description
1 polymer ?
#
loop_
_entity_poly.entity_id
_entity_poly.type
_entity_poly.pdbx_seq_one_letter_code
_entity_poly.pdbx_strand_id
1 'polypeptide(L)'
;MADTTVVDVKLSDTLCHGAQKHGMTREEVFRYYDNWADRYDKDLFDLNYGGPRQCAEALAEVLSGNKTARILDVAAGTGLCAMELIKLGYTNLDAIDGSQGMLDIAKSRNLYHRYICDFLGPRRLDIEDDHYDAIACCGSFSQGHLKDDCLPELIRIVKPGGLICIAMREEFLYTVEAYKDKLEPAMMALEEKGSWEQVARDIVPKYYRQLDGITFIYRVLA
;
A
#
# COMPACT_ATOMS: atom_id res chain seq x y z
N MET A 1 -24.24 15.36 27.27
CA MET A 1 -22.84 15.14 26.83
C MET A 1 -22.92 14.49 25.48
N ALA A 2 -22.45 15.18 24.40
CA ALA A 2 -22.38 14.55 23.09
C ALA A 2 -21.38 13.37 23.21
N ASP A 3 -21.76 12.23 22.67
CA ASP A 3 -20.93 11.02 22.72
C ASP A 3 -19.62 11.30 21.99
N THR A 4 -18.53 11.45 22.74
CA THR A 4 -17.19 11.80 22.25
C THR A 4 -16.73 10.81 21.18
N THR A 5 -17.13 9.55 21.29
CA THR A 5 -16.82 8.47 20.35
C THR A 5 -17.41 8.72 18.96
N VAL A 6 -18.64 9.21 18.88
CA VAL A 6 -19.33 9.50 17.60
C VAL A 6 -18.72 10.72 16.91
N VAL A 7 -18.27 11.72 17.68
CA VAL A 7 -17.62 12.92 17.15
C VAL A 7 -16.25 12.58 16.57
N ASP A 8 -15.48 11.75 17.25
CA ASP A 8 -14.14 11.32 16.80
C ASP A 8 -14.22 10.50 15.49
N VAL A 9 -15.14 9.55 15.38
CA VAL A 9 -15.33 8.75 14.14
C VAL A 9 -15.71 9.64 12.94
N LYS A 10 -16.55 10.67 13.13
CA LYS A 10 -16.87 11.62 12.05
C LYS A 10 -15.67 12.45 11.61
N LEU A 11 -14.83 12.86 12.54
CA LEU A 11 -13.60 13.60 12.23
C LEU A 11 -12.62 12.70 11.47
N SER A 12 -12.40 11.47 11.94
CA SER A 12 -11.55 10.47 11.29
C SER A 12 -12.00 10.18 9.85
N ASP A 13 -13.31 10.03 9.65
CA ASP A 13 -13.91 9.84 8.32
C ASP A 13 -13.67 11.05 7.40
N THR A 14 -13.83 12.25 7.93
CA THR A 14 -13.57 13.51 7.19
C THR A 14 -12.11 13.64 6.77
N LEU A 15 -11.17 13.28 7.65
CA LEU A 15 -9.74 13.32 7.36
C LEU A 15 -9.36 12.28 6.31
N CYS A 16 -9.87 11.06 6.43
CA CYS A 16 -9.63 10.01 5.44
C CYS A 16 -10.15 10.41 4.04
N HIS A 17 -11.37 10.96 3.96
CA HIS A 17 -11.92 11.48 2.69
C HIS A 17 -11.17 12.72 2.18
N GLY A 18 -10.63 13.54 3.09
CA GLY A 18 -9.81 14.70 2.73
C GLY A 18 -8.56 14.33 1.93
N ALA A 19 -7.92 13.22 2.29
CA ALA A 19 -6.75 12.70 1.57
C ALA A 19 -7.08 12.20 0.14
N GLN A 20 -8.35 11.90 -0.12
CA GLN A 20 -8.85 11.38 -1.41
C GLN A 20 -9.60 12.45 -2.23
N LYS A 21 -9.40 13.71 -1.90
CA LYS A 21 -10.09 14.82 -2.59
C LYS A 21 -9.64 14.90 -4.05
N HIS A 22 -10.62 15.01 -4.94
CA HIS A 22 -10.37 15.14 -6.37
C HIS A 22 -9.60 16.42 -6.71
N GLY A 23 -8.63 16.32 -7.62
CA GLY A 23 -7.89 17.47 -8.16
C GLY A 23 -6.72 17.97 -7.31
N MET A 24 -6.35 17.28 -6.23
CA MET A 24 -5.11 17.56 -5.51
C MET A 24 -3.90 17.21 -6.36
N THR A 25 -2.89 18.08 -6.31
CA THR A 25 -1.55 17.75 -6.82
C THR A 25 -0.89 16.74 -5.89
N ARG A 26 0.16 16.08 -6.36
CA ARG A 26 0.93 15.12 -5.56
C ARG A 26 1.54 15.77 -4.31
N GLU A 27 2.08 16.97 -4.45
CA GLU A 27 2.66 17.77 -3.36
C GLU A 27 1.60 18.15 -2.31
N GLU A 28 0.37 18.43 -2.75
CA GLU A 28 -0.75 18.69 -1.84
C GLU A 28 -1.16 17.45 -1.07
N VAL A 29 -1.16 16.27 -1.73
CA VAL A 29 -1.41 14.98 -1.07
C VAL A 29 -0.34 14.70 -0.01
N PHE A 30 0.95 14.83 -0.33
CA PHE A 30 2.02 14.60 0.65
C PHE A 30 1.94 15.55 1.82
N ARG A 31 1.72 16.85 1.58
CA ARG A 31 1.51 17.83 2.65
C ARG A 31 0.30 17.51 3.51
N TYR A 32 -0.76 16.97 2.91
CA TYR A 32 -1.92 16.54 3.66
C TYR A 32 -1.57 15.41 4.63
N TYR A 33 -0.84 14.39 4.16
CA TYR A 33 -0.37 13.29 4.99
C TYR A 33 0.63 13.74 6.07
N ASP A 34 1.55 14.66 5.75
CA ASP A 34 2.46 15.25 6.75
C ASP A 34 1.69 15.87 7.93
N ASN A 35 0.62 16.61 7.64
CA ASN A 35 -0.22 17.24 8.66
C ASN A 35 -1.12 16.26 9.40
N TRP A 36 -1.39 15.10 8.82
CA TRP A 36 -2.26 14.09 9.41
C TRP A 36 -1.50 12.99 10.17
N ALA A 37 -0.20 12.90 10.00
CA ALA A 37 0.65 11.81 10.49
C ALA A 37 0.45 11.47 11.97
N ASP A 38 0.41 12.47 12.84
CA ASP A 38 0.27 12.28 14.31
C ASP A 38 -1.06 11.63 14.71
N ARG A 39 -2.09 11.75 13.89
CA ARG A 39 -3.43 11.22 14.17
C ARG A 39 -3.80 10.02 13.34
N TYR A 40 -3.05 9.76 12.27
CA TYR A 40 -3.37 8.80 11.22
C TYR A 40 -3.77 7.43 11.77
N ASP A 41 -2.95 6.86 12.63
CA ASP A 41 -3.19 5.52 13.17
C ASP A 41 -4.46 5.45 14.02
N LYS A 42 -4.69 6.46 14.88
CA LYS A 42 -5.89 6.54 15.69
C LYS A 42 -7.13 6.63 14.81
N ASP A 43 -7.08 7.50 13.80
CA ASP A 43 -8.21 7.74 12.91
C ASP A 43 -8.53 6.47 12.10
N LEU A 44 -7.53 5.74 11.60
CA LEU A 44 -7.75 4.47 10.91
C LEU A 44 -8.21 3.34 11.83
N PHE A 45 -7.74 3.32 13.08
CA PHE A 45 -8.24 2.40 14.09
C PHE A 45 -9.74 2.64 14.38
N ASP A 46 -10.14 3.90 14.56
CA ASP A 46 -11.54 4.30 14.78
C ASP A 46 -12.45 3.92 13.58
N LEU A 47 -11.86 3.84 12.37
CA LEU A 47 -12.53 3.45 11.14
C LEU A 47 -12.48 1.93 10.84
N ASN A 48 -11.94 1.12 11.76
CA ASN A 48 -11.78 -0.33 11.58
C ASN A 48 -11.08 -0.68 10.26
N TYR A 49 -9.90 -0.08 10.01
CA TYR A 49 -9.10 -0.35 8.82
C TYR A 49 -8.34 -1.67 8.95
N GLY A 50 -8.79 -2.70 8.27
CA GLY A 50 -8.20 -4.05 8.28
C GLY A 50 -7.13 -4.29 7.21
N GLY A 51 -6.96 -3.36 6.27
CA GLY A 51 -6.07 -3.52 5.11
C GLY A 51 -4.63 -3.94 5.44
N PRO A 52 -3.94 -3.29 6.38
CA PRO A 52 -2.56 -3.65 6.74
C PRO A 52 -2.41 -5.11 7.14
N ARG A 53 -3.29 -5.63 8.01
CA ARG A 53 -3.28 -7.02 8.44
C ARG A 53 -3.57 -7.96 7.28
N GLN A 54 -4.59 -7.66 6.48
CA GLN A 54 -4.98 -8.50 5.34
C GLN A 54 -3.88 -8.57 4.27
N CYS A 55 -3.23 -7.44 3.97
CA CYS A 55 -2.10 -7.38 3.03
C CYS A 55 -0.91 -8.22 3.54
N ALA A 56 -0.56 -8.06 4.82
CA ALA A 56 0.54 -8.80 5.42
C ALA A 56 0.28 -10.32 5.47
N GLU A 57 -0.94 -10.73 5.85
CA GLU A 57 -1.36 -12.14 5.87
C GLU A 57 -1.30 -12.76 4.47
N ALA A 58 -1.85 -12.08 3.45
CA ALA A 58 -1.85 -12.55 2.07
C ALA A 58 -0.41 -12.69 1.52
N LEU A 59 0.45 -11.71 1.75
CA LEU A 59 1.85 -11.79 1.32
C LEU A 59 2.61 -12.90 2.06
N ALA A 60 2.37 -13.06 3.37
CA ALA A 60 3.01 -14.09 4.18
C ALA A 60 2.65 -15.52 3.72
N GLU A 61 1.42 -15.75 3.28
CA GLU A 61 0.96 -17.02 2.75
C GLU A 61 1.77 -17.46 1.53
N VAL A 62 1.92 -16.55 0.55
CA VAL A 62 2.64 -16.86 -0.71
C VAL A 62 4.15 -16.85 -0.55
N LEU A 63 4.71 -16.15 0.44
CA LEU A 63 6.13 -16.23 0.80
C LEU A 63 6.52 -17.58 1.42
N SER A 64 5.52 -18.41 1.78
CA SER A 64 5.71 -19.81 2.20
C SER A 64 6.78 -20.00 3.28
N GLY A 65 6.84 -19.07 4.25
CA GLY A 65 7.77 -19.14 5.38
C GLY A 65 9.19 -18.63 5.12
N ASN A 66 9.49 -18.06 3.96
CA ASN A 66 10.78 -17.40 3.73
C ASN A 66 10.91 -16.11 4.56
N LYS A 67 11.26 -16.26 5.85
CA LYS A 67 11.37 -15.15 6.81
C LYS A 67 12.56 -14.22 6.55
N THR A 68 13.47 -14.59 5.67
CA THR A 68 14.63 -13.77 5.27
C THR A 68 14.34 -12.87 4.08
N ALA A 69 13.17 -13.01 3.44
CA ALA A 69 12.76 -12.21 2.30
C ALA A 69 12.92 -10.72 2.59
N ARG A 70 13.58 -10.01 1.67
CA ARG A 70 13.69 -8.55 1.70
C ARG A 70 12.45 -7.95 1.07
N ILE A 71 11.67 -7.24 1.87
CA ILE A 71 10.37 -6.70 1.47
C ILE A 71 10.43 -5.17 1.44
N LEU A 72 9.94 -4.57 0.36
CA LEU A 72 9.66 -3.13 0.30
C LEU A 72 8.18 -2.89 0.64
N ASP A 73 7.95 -2.09 1.67
CA ASP A 73 6.63 -1.55 1.97
C ASP A 73 6.43 -0.24 1.17
N VAL A 74 5.52 -0.28 0.21
CA VAL A 74 5.28 0.80 -0.75
C VAL A 74 4.11 1.66 -0.29
N ALA A 75 4.33 2.97 -0.24
CA ALA A 75 3.46 3.93 0.43
C ALA A 75 3.24 3.50 1.88
N ALA A 76 4.36 3.29 2.56
CA ALA A 76 4.45 2.67 3.88
C ALA A 76 3.69 3.44 4.98
N GLY A 77 3.46 4.75 4.78
CA GLY A 77 2.83 5.60 5.77
C GLY A 77 3.56 5.56 7.11
N THR A 78 2.79 5.39 8.17
CA THR A 78 3.30 5.25 9.54
C THR A 78 3.84 3.84 9.86
N GLY A 79 3.77 2.91 8.90
CA GLY A 79 4.27 1.53 9.03
C GLY A 79 3.26 0.51 9.54
N LEU A 80 1.96 0.74 9.38
CA LEU A 80 0.92 -0.19 9.85
C LEU A 80 1.07 -1.59 9.20
N CYS A 81 1.39 -1.66 7.90
CA CYS A 81 1.60 -2.94 7.22
C CYS A 81 2.86 -3.66 7.72
N ALA A 82 3.96 -2.92 7.91
CA ALA A 82 5.18 -3.48 8.49
C ALA A 82 4.98 -4.03 9.90
N MET A 83 4.19 -3.36 10.73
CA MET A 83 3.87 -3.88 12.07
C MET A 83 3.20 -5.26 12.01
N GLU A 84 2.33 -5.49 11.05
CA GLU A 84 1.70 -6.79 10.85
C GLU A 84 2.68 -7.83 10.26
N LEU A 85 3.51 -7.43 9.28
CA LEU A 85 4.58 -8.29 8.75
C LEU A 85 5.56 -8.73 9.84
N ILE A 86 5.96 -7.83 10.75
CA ILE A 86 6.84 -8.13 11.89
C ILE A 86 6.20 -9.15 12.84
N LYS A 87 4.89 -9.02 13.15
CA LYS A 87 4.16 -10.03 13.94
C LYS A 87 4.19 -11.41 13.29
N LEU A 88 4.22 -11.46 11.96
CA LEU A 88 4.34 -12.69 11.19
C LEU A 88 5.80 -13.16 11.01
N GLY A 89 6.77 -12.45 11.59
CA GLY A 89 8.19 -12.82 11.60
C GLY A 89 9.00 -12.32 10.40
N TYR A 90 8.49 -11.37 9.62
CA TYR A 90 9.23 -10.71 8.54
C TYR A 90 9.82 -9.41 9.06
N THR A 91 11.14 -9.35 9.19
CA THR A 91 11.85 -8.20 9.77
C THR A 91 12.82 -7.51 8.81
N ASN A 92 13.07 -8.09 7.64
CA ASN A 92 13.95 -7.50 6.64
C ASN A 92 13.14 -6.58 5.72
N LEU A 93 12.78 -5.40 6.26
CA LEU A 93 11.85 -4.46 5.66
C LEU A 93 12.54 -3.15 5.33
N ASP A 94 12.22 -2.60 4.15
CA ASP A 94 12.52 -1.23 3.74
C ASP A 94 11.20 -0.50 3.47
N ALA A 95 11.17 0.83 3.60
CA ALA A 95 10.01 1.68 3.35
C ALA A 95 10.25 2.70 2.26
N ILE A 96 9.23 2.94 1.43
CA ILE A 96 9.16 4.11 0.57
C ILE A 96 7.81 4.82 0.76
N ASP A 97 7.85 6.12 1.01
CA ASP A 97 6.65 6.97 1.10
C ASP A 97 6.98 8.39 0.67
N GLY A 98 6.02 9.09 0.08
CA GLY A 98 6.18 10.49 -0.34
C GLY A 98 6.05 11.51 0.79
N SER A 99 5.47 11.12 1.94
CA SER A 99 5.32 11.96 3.12
C SER A 99 6.46 11.73 4.10
N GLN A 100 7.26 12.75 4.34
CA GLN A 100 8.32 12.70 5.35
C GLN A 100 7.73 12.58 6.76
N GLY A 101 6.61 13.26 7.04
CA GLY A 101 5.94 13.18 8.34
C GLY A 101 5.48 11.75 8.67
N MET A 102 4.95 11.03 7.70
CA MET A 102 4.59 9.62 7.85
C MET A 102 5.82 8.75 8.14
N LEU A 103 6.90 8.92 7.37
CA LEU A 103 8.15 8.18 7.57
C LEU A 103 8.81 8.48 8.92
N ASP A 104 8.68 9.70 9.43
CA ASP A 104 9.22 10.06 10.75
C ASP A 104 8.51 9.31 11.88
N ILE A 105 7.19 9.10 11.77
CA ILE A 105 6.44 8.24 12.70
C ILE A 105 6.92 6.79 12.57
N ALA A 106 7.01 6.25 11.35
CA ALA A 106 7.51 4.89 11.13
C ALA A 106 8.94 4.70 11.67
N LYS A 107 9.81 5.70 11.50
CA LYS A 107 11.19 5.72 12.00
C LYS A 107 11.26 5.73 13.52
N SER A 108 10.37 6.46 14.19
CA SER A 108 10.30 6.46 15.66
C SER A 108 9.99 5.07 16.23
N ARG A 109 9.42 4.18 15.42
CA ARG A 109 9.08 2.79 15.77
C ARG A 109 10.15 1.77 15.41
N ASN A 110 11.22 2.19 14.71
CA ASN A 110 12.31 1.31 14.23
C ASN A 110 11.81 0.10 13.41
N LEU A 111 10.86 0.32 12.48
CA LEU A 111 10.23 -0.76 11.72
C LEU A 111 11.05 -1.24 10.52
N TYR A 112 11.90 -0.36 9.96
CA TYR A 112 12.57 -0.61 8.68
C TYR A 112 14.08 -0.38 8.77
N HIS A 113 14.82 -1.06 7.91
CA HIS A 113 16.26 -0.84 7.75
C HIS A 113 16.57 0.41 6.93
N ARG A 114 15.76 0.69 5.91
CA ARG A 114 15.88 1.86 5.03
C ARG A 114 14.55 2.60 4.95
N TYR A 115 14.62 3.93 5.00
CA TYR A 115 13.48 4.83 4.83
C TYR A 115 13.76 5.72 3.62
N ILE A 116 12.94 5.61 2.58
CA ILE A 116 13.09 6.31 1.32
C ILE A 116 11.96 7.32 1.21
N CYS A 117 12.27 8.63 1.34
CA CYS A 117 11.29 9.69 1.10
C CYS A 117 11.21 9.95 -0.40
N ASP A 118 10.41 9.19 -1.09
CA ASP A 118 10.17 9.26 -2.52
C ASP A 118 8.84 8.60 -2.87
N PHE A 119 8.42 8.67 -4.13
CA PHE A 119 7.14 8.12 -4.56
C PHE A 119 7.24 7.30 -5.84
N LEU A 120 6.37 6.31 -5.98
CA LEU A 120 6.22 5.55 -7.21
C LEU A 120 5.40 6.32 -8.26
N GLY A 121 5.78 6.10 -9.52
CA GLY A 121 5.14 6.66 -10.69
C GLY A 121 5.86 6.18 -11.95
N PRO A 122 5.70 6.83 -13.09
CA PRO A 122 6.27 6.38 -14.37
C PRO A 122 7.79 6.62 -14.49
N ARG A 123 8.46 7.01 -13.43
CA ARG A 123 9.90 7.28 -13.40
C ARG A 123 10.67 6.18 -12.67
N ARG A 124 11.93 6.02 -13.01
CA ARG A 124 12.85 5.12 -12.32
C ARG A 124 13.21 5.69 -10.93
N LEU A 125 13.10 4.84 -9.91
CA LEU A 125 13.57 5.11 -8.54
C LEU A 125 15.10 4.88 -8.44
N ASP A 126 15.72 5.47 -7.42
CA ASP A 126 17.11 5.16 -7.03
C ASP A 126 17.14 3.85 -6.22
N ILE A 127 16.68 2.80 -6.87
CA ILE A 127 16.67 1.41 -6.41
C ILE A 127 17.19 0.56 -7.57
N GLU A 128 18.09 -0.38 -7.27
CA GLU A 128 18.61 -1.31 -8.25
C GLU A 128 17.53 -2.21 -8.82
N ASP A 129 17.76 -2.76 -10.02
CA ASP A 129 16.92 -3.81 -10.59
C ASP A 129 17.03 -5.06 -9.71
N ASP A 130 15.99 -5.86 -9.68
CA ASP A 130 15.96 -7.18 -9.01
C ASP A 130 16.43 -7.11 -7.53
N HIS A 131 16.04 -6.06 -6.82
CA HIS A 131 16.56 -5.79 -5.47
C HIS A 131 15.76 -6.47 -4.35
N TYR A 132 14.43 -6.51 -4.49
CA TYR A 132 13.54 -7.03 -3.45
C TYR A 132 13.03 -8.44 -3.78
N ASP A 133 12.82 -9.25 -2.74
CA ASP A 133 12.15 -10.54 -2.86
C ASP A 133 10.64 -10.38 -2.91
N ALA A 134 10.12 -9.31 -2.30
CA ALA A 134 8.70 -8.98 -2.38
C ALA A 134 8.38 -7.49 -2.16
N ILE A 135 7.18 -7.11 -2.57
CA ILE A 135 6.56 -5.81 -2.27
C ILE A 135 5.24 -6.03 -1.53
N ALA A 136 5.04 -5.25 -0.45
CA ALA A 136 3.74 -4.99 0.15
C ALA A 136 3.29 -3.59 -0.26
N CYS A 137 2.08 -3.46 -0.82
CA CYS A 137 1.51 -2.20 -1.29
C CYS A 137 0.06 -2.12 -0.79
N CYS A 138 -0.14 -1.52 0.39
CA CYS A 138 -1.41 -1.52 1.09
C CYS A 138 -2.05 -0.14 1.11
N GLY A 139 -3.29 -0.02 0.59
CA GLY A 139 -4.10 1.21 0.67
C GLY A 139 -3.64 2.38 -0.20
N SER A 140 -2.63 2.17 -1.04
CA SER A 140 -2.01 3.21 -1.86
C SER A 140 -2.66 3.37 -3.24
N PHE A 141 -3.43 2.39 -3.71
CA PHE A 141 -4.29 2.55 -4.87
C PHE A 141 -5.64 3.12 -4.42
N SER A 142 -5.70 4.45 -4.31
CA SER A 142 -6.88 5.22 -3.95
C SER A 142 -6.95 6.52 -4.76
N GLN A 143 -8.07 7.24 -4.68
CA GLN A 143 -8.26 8.49 -5.43
C GLN A 143 -7.10 9.48 -5.19
N GLY A 144 -6.42 9.87 -6.27
CA GLY A 144 -5.30 10.84 -6.21
C GLY A 144 -3.93 10.25 -5.83
N HIS A 145 -3.83 8.93 -5.64
CA HIS A 145 -2.59 8.23 -5.23
C HIS A 145 -1.95 7.46 -6.40
N LEU A 146 -1.42 6.25 -6.14
CA LEU A 146 -0.77 5.44 -7.16
C LEU A 146 -1.71 5.09 -8.31
N LYS A 147 -1.16 4.95 -9.51
CA LYS A 147 -1.88 4.54 -10.71
C LYS A 147 -1.15 3.37 -11.37
N ASP A 148 -1.74 2.85 -12.42
CA ASP A 148 -1.19 1.78 -13.25
C ASP A 148 0.19 2.09 -13.85
N ASP A 149 0.53 3.37 -14.00
CA ASP A 149 1.83 3.84 -14.51
C ASP A 149 3.03 3.47 -13.61
N CYS A 150 2.80 3.10 -12.35
CA CYS A 150 3.85 2.65 -11.44
C CYS A 150 4.16 1.14 -11.56
N LEU A 151 3.29 0.34 -12.18
CA LEU A 151 3.43 -1.13 -12.21
C LEU A 151 4.73 -1.60 -12.86
N PRO A 152 5.21 -1.01 -13.98
CA PRO A 152 6.50 -1.41 -14.55
C PRO A 152 7.69 -1.19 -13.59
N GLU A 153 7.64 -0.15 -12.76
CA GLU A 153 8.69 0.14 -11.79
C GLU A 153 8.65 -0.85 -10.60
N LEU A 154 7.45 -1.23 -10.15
CA LEU A 154 7.30 -2.31 -9.15
C LEU A 154 7.91 -3.62 -9.65
N ILE A 155 7.65 -3.98 -10.91
CA ILE A 155 8.21 -5.19 -11.53
C ILE A 155 9.73 -5.10 -11.60
N ARG A 156 10.28 -3.98 -12.05
CA ARG A 156 11.73 -3.79 -12.23
C ARG A 156 12.54 -4.00 -10.95
N ILE A 157 12.03 -3.51 -9.81
CA ILE A 157 12.76 -3.55 -8.54
C ILE A 157 12.60 -4.89 -7.79
N VAL A 158 11.72 -5.77 -8.27
CA VAL A 158 11.50 -7.10 -7.70
C VAL A 158 12.25 -8.15 -8.53
N LYS A 159 12.92 -9.07 -7.83
CA LYS A 159 13.66 -10.17 -8.45
C LYS A 159 12.73 -11.07 -9.29
N PRO A 160 13.23 -11.70 -10.36
CA PRO A 160 12.54 -12.82 -10.98
C PRO A 160 12.16 -13.88 -9.93
N GLY A 161 10.91 -14.32 -9.95
CA GLY A 161 10.30 -15.20 -8.94
C GLY A 161 9.81 -14.47 -7.68
N GLY A 162 10.13 -13.20 -7.50
CA GLY A 162 9.66 -12.39 -6.38
C GLY A 162 8.19 -12.00 -6.51
N LEU A 163 7.60 -11.49 -5.44
CA LEU A 163 6.16 -11.32 -5.29
C LEU A 163 5.77 -9.85 -5.09
N ILE A 164 4.67 -9.45 -5.72
CA ILE A 164 4.08 -8.12 -5.54
C ILE A 164 2.65 -8.31 -5.02
N CYS A 165 2.39 -7.83 -3.80
CA CYS A 165 1.06 -7.84 -3.17
C CYS A 165 0.50 -6.43 -3.17
N ILE A 166 -0.65 -6.23 -3.82
CA ILE A 166 -1.38 -4.96 -3.86
C ILE A 166 -2.74 -5.18 -3.19
N ALA A 167 -3.00 -4.47 -2.10
CA ALA A 167 -4.27 -4.51 -1.37
C ALA A 167 -4.94 -3.13 -1.38
N MET A 168 -6.19 -3.07 -1.82
CA MET A 168 -6.96 -1.83 -1.94
C MET A 168 -8.45 -2.06 -1.68
N ARG A 169 -9.24 -0.98 -1.55
CA ARG A 169 -10.70 -1.09 -1.49
C ARG A 169 -11.24 -1.57 -2.83
N GLU A 170 -12.05 -2.62 -2.81
CA GLU A 170 -12.59 -3.26 -4.03
C GLU A 170 -13.42 -2.28 -4.84
N GLU A 171 -14.25 -1.46 -4.19
CA GLU A 171 -15.11 -0.48 -4.84
C GLU A 171 -14.37 0.53 -5.73
N PHE A 172 -13.07 0.77 -5.48
CA PHE A 172 -12.29 1.71 -6.29
C PHE A 172 -12.09 1.24 -7.72
N LEU A 173 -12.15 -0.07 -7.97
CA LEU A 173 -12.14 -0.62 -9.34
C LEU A 173 -13.32 -0.16 -10.19
N TYR A 174 -14.40 0.29 -9.55
CA TYR A 174 -15.64 0.68 -10.24
C TYR A 174 -15.96 2.17 -10.11
N THR A 175 -15.44 2.83 -9.07
CA THR A 175 -15.81 4.21 -8.71
C THR A 175 -14.72 5.23 -8.99
N VAL A 176 -13.44 4.82 -8.99
CA VAL A 176 -12.32 5.74 -9.23
C VAL A 176 -11.93 5.70 -10.71
N GLU A 177 -12.00 6.85 -11.38
CA GLU A 177 -11.73 6.99 -12.82
C GLU A 177 -10.33 6.48 -13.23
N ALA A 178 -9.34 6.60 -12.33
CA ALA A 178 -7.99 6.12 -12.60
C ALA A 178 -7.88 4.59 -12.64
N TYR A 179 -8.85 3.87 -12.08
CA TYR A 179 -8.81 2.40 -11.99
C TYR A 179 -9.91 1.72 -12.78
N LYS A 180 -11.08 2.37 -12.87
CA LYS A 180 -12.22 1.82 -13.59
C LYS A 180 -11.86 1.54 -15.04
N ASP A 181 -12.00 0.27 -15.44
CA ASP A 181 -11.69 -0.23 -16.77
C ASP A 181 -10.23 0.08 -17.23
N LYS A 182 -9.30 0.33 -16.29
CA LYS A 182 -7.90 0.68 -16.56
C LYS A 182 -6.91 -0.17 -15.79
N LEU A 183 -7.04 -0.27 -14.46
CA LEU A 183 -6.03 -0.91 -13.61
C LEU A 183 -5.91 -2.41 -13.92
N GLU A 184 -7.01 -3.15 -13.88
CA GLU A 184 -6.95 -4.59 -14.19
C GLU A 184 -6.55 -4.87 -15.64
N PRO A 185 -7.03 -4.15 -16.67
CA PRO A 185 -6.51 -4.26 -18.03
C PRO A 185 -5.01 -3.97 -18.15
N ALA A 186 -4.47 -3.00 -17.41
CA ALA A 186 -3.03 -2.73 -17.40
C ALA A 186 -2.24 -3.88 -16.75
N MET A 187 -2.76 -4.46 -15.66
CA MET A 187 -2.18 -5.64 -15.02
C MET A 187 -2.16 -6.84 -15.96
N MET A 188 -3.28 -7.10 -16.65
CA MET A 188 -3.39 -8.18 -17.65
C MET A 188 -2.44 -7.98 -18.85
N ALA A 189 -2.30 -6.75 -19.34
CA ALA A 189 -1.37 -6.46 -20.44
C ALA A 189 0.09 -6.71 -20.08
N LEU A 190 0.48 -6.53 -18.80
CA LEU A 190 1.83 -6.87 -18.31
C LEU A 190 2.00 -8.40 -18.17
N GLU A 191 0.94 -9.12 -17.83
CA GLU A 191 0.93 -10.59 -17.79
C GLU A 191 1.04 -11.17 -19.19
N GLU A 192 0.27 -10.66 -20.16
CA GLU A 192 0.35 -11.06 -21.57
C GLU A 192 1.75 -10.83 -22.18
N LYS A 193 2.47 -9.79 -21.71
CA LYS A 193 3.87 -9.54 -22.08
C LYS A 193 4.86 -10.48 -21.41
N GLY A 194 4.42 -11.30 -20.44
CA GLY A 194 5.30 -12.17 -19.68
C GLY A 194 6.14 -11.44 -18.64
N SER A 195 5.75 -10.23 -18.22
CA SER A 195 6.50 -9.48 -17.19
C SER A 195 6.23 -10.03 -15.79
N TRP A 196 5.05 -10.53 -15.54
CA TRP A 196 4.62 -11.19 -14.33
C TRP A 196 3.50 -12.20 -14.60
N GLU A 197 3.11 -12.98 -13.59
CA GLU A 197 1.94 -13.87 -13.62
C GLU A 197 1.06 -13.64 -12.41
N GLN A 198 -0.25 -13.70 -12.57
CA GLN A 198 -1.19 -13.59 -11.46
C GLN A 198 -1.17 -14.86 -10.59
N VAL A 199 -0.84 -14.69 -9.31
CA VAL A 199 -0.86 -15.77 -8.30
C VAL A 199 -2.20 -15.82 -7.58
N ALA A 200 -2.76 -14.66 -7.22
CA ALA A 200 -4.04 -14.55 -6.54
C ALA A 200 -4.77 -13.25 -6.89
N ARG A 201 -6.10 -13.30 -6.84
CA ARG A 201 -7.02 -12.17 -6.91
C ARG A 201 -8.20 -12.46 -5.98
N ASP A 202 -8.12 -11.95 -4.76
CA ASP A 202 -9.06 -12.33 -3.71
C ASP A 202 -9.82 -11.10 -3.18
N ILE A 203 -11.13 -11.24 -3.03
CA ILE A 203 -11.94 -10.26 -2.32
C ILE A 203 -11.90 -10.60 -0.83
N VAL A 204 -11.53 -9.63 -0.01
CA VAL A 204 -11.38 -9.77 1.43
C VAL A 204 -12.40 -8.91 2.16
N PRO A 205 -13.23 -9.48 3.04
CA PRO A 205 -14.28 -8.72 3.70
C PRO A 205 -13.71 -7.76 4.74
N LYS A 206 -14.43 -6.64 4.95
CA LYS A 206 -14.13 -5.66 6.00
C LYS A 206 -12.72 -5.10 5.93
N TYR A 207 -12.28 -4.75 4.73
CA TYR A 207 -11.01 -4.06 4.51
C TYR A 207 -11.01 -2.66 5.12
N TYR A 208 -12.10 -1.94 4.97
CA TYR A 208 -12.30 -0.61 5.52
C TYR A 208 -13.75 -0.47 5.99
N ARG A 209 -13.98 -0.40 7.30
CA ARG A 209 -15.32 -0.42 7.92
C ARG A 209 -16.06 -1.71 7.52
N GLN A 210 -17.17 -1.57 6.78
CA GLN A 210 -17.95 -2.69 6.24
C GLN A 210 -17.68 -2.93 4.73
N LEU A 211 -16.78 -2.12 4.13
CA LEU A 211 -16.42 -2.24 2.72
C LEU A 211 -15.37 -3.32 2.53
N ASP A 212 -15.51 -4.06 1.45
CA ASP A 212 -14.58 -5.12 1.10
C ASP A 212 -13.33 -4.54 0.42
N GLY A 213 -12.23 -5.26 0.57
CA GLY A 213 -11.02 -5.04 -0.16
C GLY A 213 -10.81 -6.06 -1.26
N ILE A 214 -9.86 -5.77 -2.11
CA ILE A 214 -9.33 -6.72 -3.06
C ILE A 214 -7.82 -6.80 -2.89
N THR A 215 -7.28 -8.02 -2.94
CA THR A 215 -5.85 -8.28 -2.91
C THR A 215 -5.44 -8.94 -4.21
N PHE A 216 -4.48 -8.35 -4.89
CA PHE A 216 -3.80 -8.91 -6.05
C PHE A 216 -2.42 -9.36 -5.64
N ILE A 217 -2.02 -10.57 -6.05
CA ILE A 217 -0.66 -11.07 -5.90
C ILE A 217 -0.15 -11.50 -7.28
N TYR A 218 0.99 -10.94 -7.65
CA TYR A 218 1.70 -11.27 -8.88
C TYR A 218 3.10 -11.78 -8.59
N ARG A 219 3.57 -12.74 -9.39
CA ARG A 219 4.96 -13.18 -9.39
C ARG A 219 5.67 -12.60 -10.59
N VAL A 220 6.79 -11.92 -10.37
CA VAL A 220 7.64 -11.37 -11.44
C VAL A 220 8.30 -12.53 -12.20
N LEU A 221 8.27 -12.47 -13.51
CA LEU A 221 8.90 -13.44 -14.41
C LEU A 221 10.30 -12.97 -14.84
N ALA A 222 11.07 -13.87 -15.47
CA ALA A 222 12.43 -13.57 -15.94
C ALA A 222 12.43 -12.78 -17.25
#